data_740b48f1d65b72fcc751d147e40c7a7d
#
_entry.id   740b48f1d65b72fcc751d147e40c7a7d
#
_cell.length_a   1.000
_cell.length_b   1.000
_cell.length_c   1.000
_cell.angle_alpha   90.00
_cell.angle_beta   90.00
_cell.angle_gamma   90.00
#
_symmetry.space_group_name_H-M   'P 1'
#
loop_
_entity.id
_entity.type
_entity.pdbx_description
1 polymer ?
#
loop_
_entity_poly.entity_id
_entity_poly.type
_entity_poly.pdbx_seq_one_letter_code
_entity_poly.pdbx_strand_id
1 'polypeptide(L)'
;MLRLEGALRSYAWGSRTAIAALCGRTVPSAHPEAELWLGAHPADPARVVSTNGDGPGGGTSLLDVLEADPGGHLGPATLSRFGPRLPFLLKLLAAEEPLSLQAHPSAEQAAEGFAREEAAGLPLESPVRNYRDASHKPELVVALTRFEALAGFRDPHRTVELLAALEVPELDPYVGLLAGQPDSDGLRALFTIWITLPQSVLSALLPRVLDGCVTYLATHNGDGVAPFAEEVRTVLQLAEFYPGDAGVLAAVLLNRITLEPGQGLFLAAGNLHAYLHGMAVEIMANSDNVLRGGLTPKHVDVPELLRVLDFRPVDVPILEPEPAGPGGGALPDSCPGVRPVADRSRPRLGCGAGRRRAAAVRSADPAVHLRVRRRGMRGADPAAGGRAGGLALRVRPGRHGARRRRAGAAVPRPVGGDGHPRRLTWTGPAATDARVDGIGPA
;
A
#
# COMPACT_ATOMS: atom_id res chain seq x y z
N MET A 1 -1.64 -24.28 -12.58
CA MET A 1 -1.84 -23.54 -11.32
C MET A 1 -0.66 -23.90 -10.42
N LEU A 2 0.11 -22.91 -9.96
CA LEU A 2 1.23 -23.09 -9.06
C LEU A 2 0.76 -22.96 -7.60
N ARG A 3 1.30 -23.79 -6.71
CA ARG A 3 1.16 -23.63 -5.27
C ARG A 3 2.34 -22.80 -4.79
N LEU A 4 2.07 -21.78 -3.97
CA LEU A 4 3.11 -20.91 -3.43
C LEU A 4 3.25 -21.11 -1.93
N GLU A 5 4.49 -21.08 -1.47
CA GLU A 5 4.88 -20.83 -0.09
C GLU A 5 5.41 -19.39 -0.02
N GLY A 6 4.79 -18.58 0.86
CA GLY A 6 5.15 -17.17 0.99
C GLY A 6 6.43 -16.97 1.78
N ALA A 7 7.14 -15.89 1.50
CA ALA A 7 8.32 -15.46 2.24
C ALA A 7 7.90 -14.67 3.50
N LEU A 8 8.37 -15.11 4.68
CA LEU A 8 8.01 -14.51 5.96
C LEU A 8 9.03 -13.44 6.37
N ARG A 9 8.52 -12.23 6.70
CA ARG A 9 9.32 -11.08 7.13
C ARG A 9 9.13 -10.83 8.62
N SER A 10 10.25 -10.85 9.36
CA SER A 10 10.26 -10.70 10.82
C SER A 10 10.72 -9.30 11.21
N TYR A 11 9.84 -8.30 11.04
CA TYR A 11 10.08 -6.95 11.56
C TYR A 11 9.61 -6.87 13.02
N ALA A 12 10.24 -6.00 13.82
CA ALA A 12 9.99 -5.88 15.25
C ALA A 12 8.51 -5.57 15.58
N TRP A 13 7.85 -4.75 14.76
CA TRP A 13 6.46 -4.37 14.91
C TRP A 13 5.43 -5.49 14.60
N GLY A 14 5.90 -6.66 14.15
CA GLY A 14 5.05 -7.77 13.74
C GLY A 14 4.40 -8.52 14.91
N SER A 15 3.20 -9.06 14.66
CA SER A 15 2.50 -9.90 15.64
C SER A 15 3.15 -11.27 15.76
N ARG A 16 3.26 -11.80 16.99
CA ARG A 16 3.71 -13.17 17.25
C ARG A 16 2.59 -14.19 17.20
N THR A 17 1.38 -13.75 16.93
CA THR A 17 0.21 -14.65 16.97
C THR A 17 -0.58 -14.66 15.67
N ALA A 18 -0.79 -13.53 15.01
CA ALA A 18 -1.78 -13.36 13.96
C ALA A 18 -1.49 -14.21 12.70
N ILE A 19 -0.31 -14.07 12.07
CA ILE A 19 0.07 -14.85 10.88
C ILE A 19 0.27 -16.31 11.24
N ALA A 20 0.92 -16.63 12.37
CA ALA A 20 1.12 -17.99 12.84
C ALA A 20 -0.21 -18.72 13.03
N ALA A 21 -1.19 -18.11 13.71
CA ALA A 21 -2.53 -18.67 13.90
C ALA A 21 -3.28 -18.86 12.58
N LEU A 22 -3.21 -17.87 11.66
CA LEU A 22 -3.84 -17.96 10.34
C LEU A 22 -3.27 -19.13 9.52
N CYS A 23 -1.97 -19.37 9.61
CA CYS A 23 -1.26 -20.46 8.94
C CYS A 23 -1.37 -21.81 9.67
N GLY A 24 -2.02 -21.90 10.83
CA GLY A 24 -2.16 -23.12 11.63
C GLY A 24 -0.86 -23.57 12.31
N ARG A 25 0.05 -22.62 12.56
CA ARG A 25 1.32 -22.87 13.27
C ARG A 25 1.17 -22.61 14.78
N THR A 26 2.16 -23.04 15.55
CA THR A 26 2.21 -22.78 17.01
C THR A 26 2.22 -21.29 17.31
N VAL A 27 1.44 -20.88 18.32
CA VAL A 27 1.38 -19.50 18.82
C VAL A 27 1.72 -19.49 20.31
N PRO A 28 2.47 -18.48 20.76
CA PRO A 28 3.13 -17.44 19.97
C PRO A 28 4.29 -18.02 19.13
N SER A 29 4.60 -17.38 18.00
CA SER A 29 5.80 -17.69 17.20
C SER A 29 7.08 -17.29 17.93
N ALA A 30 8.21 -17.91 17.57
CA ALA A 30 9.51 -17.62 18.19
C ALA A 30 9.98 -16.17 17.99
N HIS A 31 9.63 -15.58 16.85
CA HIS A 31 9.95 -14.21 16.48
C HIS A 31 8.68 -13.48 15.97
N PRO A 32 8.64 -12.14 15.98
CA PRO A 32 7.57 -11.39 15.33
C PRO A 32 7.40 -11.81 13.87
N GLU A 33 6.17 -11.94 13.42
CA GLU A 33 5.79 -12.24 12.04
C GLU A 33 4.99 -11.06 11.51
N ALA A 34 5.69 -10.15 10.85
CA ALA A 34 5.14 -8.88 10.43
C ALA A 34 4.40 -9.00 9.10
N GLU A 35 5.02 -9.66 8.11
CA GLU A 35 4.48 -9.82 6.77
C GLU A 35 4.75 -11.22 6.22
N LEU A 36 3.82 -11.72 5.38
CA LEU A 36 4.00 -12.90 4.56
C LEU A 36 3.83 -12.49 3.09
N TRP A 37 4.90 -12.52 2.33
CA TRP A 37 4.93 -12.07 0.94
C TRP A 37 4.56 -13.18 -0.04
N LEU A 38 3.62 -12.90 -0.91
CA LEU A 38 3.12 -13.83 -1.93
C LEU A 38 3.29 -13.16 -3.30
N GLY A 39 4.50 -13.20 -3.84
CA GLY A 39 4.87 -12.56 -5.10
C GLY A 39 6.30 -12.90 -5.52
N ALA A 40 6.75 -12.26 -6.62
CA ALA A 40 8.08 -12.42 -7.17
C ALA A 40 8.92 -11.15 -6.91
N HIS A 41 8.95 -10.71 -5.66
CA HIS A 41 9.76 -9.55 -5.27
C HIS A 41 11.24 -9.95 -5.19
N PRO A 42 12.18 -9.20 -5.83
CA PRO A 42 13.60 -9.60 -5.87
C PRO A 42 14.23 -9.79 -4.48
N ALA A 43 13.81 -8.98 -3.50
CA ALA A 43 14.38 -9.07 -2.15
C ALA A 43 14.01 -10.36 -1.41
N ASP A 44 12.82 -10.94 -1.68
CA ASP A 44 12.37 -12.17 -1.02
C ASP A 44 11.18 -12.80 -1.77
N PRO A 45 11.42 -13.51 -2.87
CA PRO A 45 10.36 -14.10 -3.67
C PRO A 45 9.72 -15.29 -2.98
N ALA A 46 8.41 -15.44 -3.14
CA ALA A 46 7.69 -16.67 -2.77
C ALA A 46 8.27 -17.88 -3.52
N ARG A 47 8.12 -19.07 -2.97
CA ARG A 47 8.57 -20.34 -3.60
C ARG A 47 7.40 -21.09 -4.21
N VAL A 48 7.64 -21.66 -5.37
CA VAL A 48 6.74 -22.62 -6.00
C VAL A 48 7.03 -23.99 -5.43
N VAL A 49 6.05 -24.56 -4.72
CA VAL A 49 6.21 -25.88 -4.08
C VAL A 49 5.51 -26.97 -4.91
N SER A 50 6.17 -28.10 -5.06
CA SER A 50 5.62 -29.28 -5.72
C SER A 50 4.45 -29.85 -4.90
N THR A 51 3.48 -30.44 -5.60
CA THR A 51 2.41 -31.21 -4.96
C THR A 51 2.88 -32.53 -4.34
N ASN A 52 4.11 -32.95 -4.66
CA ASN A 52 4.67 -34.25 -4.29
C ASN A 52 5.60 -34.21 -3.07
N GLY A 53 5.65 -33.08 -2.34
CA GLY A 53 6.24 -33.08 -1.00
C GLY A 53 7.66 -32.57 -0.88
N ASP A 54 7.97 -31.45 -1.53
CA ASP A 54 9.14 -30.67 -1.09
C ASP A 54 8.91 -30.25 0.38
N GLY A 55 9.89 -30.51 1.24
CA GLY A 55 9.83 -30.09 2.63
C GLY A 55 9.76 -28.56 2.76
N PRO A 56 9.55 -28.02 3.98
CA PRO A 56 9.54 -26.57 4.21
C PRO A 56 10.82 -25.92 3.68
N GLY A 57 10.65 -24.88 2.82
CA GLY A 57 11.76 -24.19 2.18
C GLY A 57 12.34 -24.86 0.93
N GLY A 58 11.84 -26.04 0.52
CA GLY A 58 12.12 -26.67 -0.76
C GLY A 58 11.21 -26.07 -1.84
N GLY A 59 11.72 -25.84 -3.02
CA GLY A 59 10.95 -25.29 -4.15
C GLY A 59 11.73 -24.24 -4.92
N THR A 60 11.32 -24.03 -6.17
CA THR A 60 11.94 -23.03 -7.04
C THR A 60 11.39 -21.65 -6.70
N SER A 61 12.24 -20.63 -6.73
CA SER A 61 11.81 -19.23 -6.58
C SER A 61 10.73 -18.90 -7.64
N LEU A 62 9.67 -18.21 -7.22
CA LEU A 62 8.67 -17.72 -8.17
C LEU A 62 9.30 -16.75 -9.17
N LEU A 63 10.31 -15.98 -8.76
CA LEU A 63 11.05 -15.09 -9.66
C LEU A 63 11.73 -15.89 -10.77
N ASP A 64 12.49 -16.95 -10.44
CA ASP A 64 13.17 -17.81 -11.42
C ASP A 64 12.17 -18.49 -12.37
N VAL A 65 11.01 -18.93 -11.85
CA VAL A 65 9.96 -19.53 -12.69
C VAL A 65 9.40 -18.54 -13.70
N LEU A 66 9.20 -17.28 -13.29
CA LEU A 66 8.69 -16.23 -14.17
C LEU A 66 9.76 -15.78 -15.20
N GLU A 67 11.02 -15.74 -14.80
CA GLU A 67 12.14 -15.41 -15.70
C GLU A 67 12.38 -16.50 -16.75
N ALA A 68 12.20 -17.76 -16.39
CA ALA A 68 12.36 -18.88 -17.33
C ALA A 68 11.28 -18.91 -18.43
N ASP A 69 10.03 -18.57 -18.13
CA ASP A 69 8.93 -18.50 -19.10
C ASP A 69 7.94 -17.37 -18.77
N PRO A 70 8.33 -16.12 -19.00
CA PRO A 70 7.44 -14.99 -18.73
C PRO A 70 6.19 -15.00 -19.62
N GLY A 71 6.30 -15.52 -20.86
CA GLY A 71 5.18 -15.61 -21.79
C GLY A 71 4.07 -16.54 -21.31
N GLY A 72 4.46 -17.75 -20.88
CA GLY A 72 3.51 -18.77 -20.40
C GLY A 72 2.89 -18.43 -19.06
N HIS A 73 3.59 -17.70 -18.18
CA HIS A 73 3.12 -17.39 -16.85
C HIS A 73 2.38 -16.05 -16.74
N LEU A 74 2.89 -14.99 -17.36
CA LEU A 74 2.31 -13.63 -17.26
C LEU A 74 1.29 -13.33 -18.37
N GLY A 75 1.49 -13.94 -19.53
CA GLY A 75 0.65 -13.72 -20.71
C GLY A 75 0.94 -12.41 -21.45
N PRO A 76 0.44 -12.27 -22.69
CA PRO A 76 0.84 -11.17 -23.59
C PRO A 76 0.40 -9.78 -23.10
N ALA A 77 -0.75 -9.68 -22.44
CA ALA A 77 -1.25 -8.39 -21.96
C ALA A 77 -0.37 -7.83 -20.83
N THR A 78 0.03 -8.67 -19.88
CA THR A 78 0.92 -8.27 -18.77
C THR A 78 2.30 -7.91 -19.29
N LEU A 79 2.86 -8.75 -20.19
CA LEU A 79 4.17 -8.50 -20.82
C LEU A 79 4.22 -7.18 -21.58
N SER A 80 3.17 -6.87 -22.36
CA SER A 80 3.09 -5.62 -23.13
C SER A 80 3.03 -4.38 -22.24
N ARG A 81 2.40 -4.48 -21.07
CA ARG A 81 2.16 -3.34 -20.19
C ARG A 81 3.25 -3.13 -19.14
N PHE A 82 3.78 -4.22 -18.58
CA PHE A 82 4.66 -4.19 -17.42
C PHE A 82 6.03 -4.84 -17.64
N GLY A 83 6.28 -5.37 -18.85
CA GLY A 83 7.48 -6.15 -19.11
C GLY A 83 7.43 -7.56 -18.50
N PRO A 84 8.58 -8.28 -18.47
CA PRO A 84 8.65 -9.67 -18.01
C PRO A 84 8.69 -9.80 -16.48
N ARG A 85 7.87 -9.02 -15.76
CA ARG A 85 7.80 -9.01 -14.30
C ARG A 85 6.37 -9.10 -13.79
N LEU A 86 6.19 -9.69 -12.62
CA LEU A 86 4.91 -9.64 -11.90
C LEU A 86 4.69 -8.21 -11.39
N PRO A 87 3.62 -7.51 -11.83
CA PRO A 87 3.49 -6.07 -11.55
C PRO A 87 2.99 -5.76 -10.14
N PHE A 88 2.72 -6.77 -9.30
CA PHE A 88 2.20 -6.59 -7.96
C PHE A 88 2.88 -7.51 -6.93
N LEU A 89 2.81 -7.10 -5.68
CA LEU A 89 3.09 -7.91 -4.51
C LEU A 89 1.82 -8.03 -3.68
N LEU A 90 1.47 -9.25 -3.29
CA LEU A 90 0.44 -9.52 -2.30
C LEU A 90 1.10 -9.88 -0.98
N LYS A 91 0.59 -9.30 0.12
CA LYS A 91 1.07 -9.59 1.46
C LYS A 91 -0.08 -9.95 2.40
N LEU A 92 0.19 -10.78 3.39
CA LEU A 92 -0.49 -10.71 4.68
C LEU A 92 0.36 -9.81 5.56
N LEU A 93 -0.26 -8.83 6.20
CA LEU A 93 0.38 -7.89 7.11
C LEU A 93 -0.27 -8.01 8.49
N ALA A 94 0.54 -8.07 9.55
CA ALA A 94 0.07 -8.18 10.94
C ALA A 94 0.83 -7.19 11.82
N ALA A 95 0.27 -6.00 11.99
CA ALA A 95 0.79 -4.95 12.85
C ALA A 95 0.35 -5.20 14.31
N GLU A 96 1.30 -5.40 15.19
CA GLU A 96 1.12 -5.38 16.64
C GLU A 96 1.45 -3.99 17.22
N GLU A 97 2.41 -3.31 16.58
CA GLU A 97 2.87 -1.97 16.93
C GLU A 97 2.69 -1.02 15.73
N PRO A 98 2.53 0.29 15.96
CA PRO A 98 2.40 1.27 14.89
C PRO A 98 3.61 1.30 13.95
N LEU A 99 3.34 1.38 12.65
CA LEU A 99 4.36 1.57 11.62
C LEU A 99 4.68 3.06 11.43
N SER A 100 5.82 3.35 10.76
CA SER A 100 6.20 4.71 10.40
C SER A 100 5.19 5.39 9.49
N LEU A 101 5.12 6.72 9.54
CA LEU A 101 4.42 7.52 8.53
C LEU A 101 5.13 7.38 7.19
N GLN A 102 4.37 7.06 6.13
CA GLN A 102 4.87 6.79 4.79
C GLN A 102 4.03 7.50 3.74
N ALA A 103 4.69 7.89 2.65
CA ALA A 103 4.04 8.32 1.43
C ALA A 103 4.73 7.70 0.22
N HIS A 104 3.97 7.48 -0.86
CA HIS A 104 4.47 6.88 -2.09
C HIS A 104 4.35 7.86 -3.25
N PRO A 105 5.37 7.90 -4.13
CA PRO A 105 5.37 8.82 -5.26
C PRO A 105 4.36 8.43 -6.35
N SER A 106 3.94 9.41 -7.17
CA SER A 106 3.27 9.14 -8.44
C SER A 106 4.23 8.45 -9.43
N ALA A 107 3.72 7.97 -10.56
CA ALA A 107 4.55 7.35 -11.60
C ALA A 107 5.59 8.33 -12.16
N GLU A 108 5.19 9.59 -12.36
CA GLU A 108 6.06 10.67 -12.84
C GLU A 108 7.13 10.99 -11.79
N GLN A 109 6.74 11.19 -10.54
CA GLN A 109 7.65 11.49 -9.43
C GLN A 109 8.65 10.35 -9.19
N ALA A 110 8.20 9.09 -9.30
CA ALA A 110 9.07 7.92 -9.16
C ALA A 110 10.12 7.85 -10.27
N ALA A 111 9.70 8.06 -11.54
CA ALA A 111 10.62 8.04 -12.68
C ALA A 111 11.65 9.18 -12.61
N GLU A 112 11.21 10.40 -12.29
CA GLU A 112 12.09 11.57 -12.13
C GLU A 112 13.05 11.40 -10.94
N GLY A 113 12.52 10.97 -9.80
CA GLY A 113 13.30 10.79 -8.57
C GLY A 113 14.36 9.71 -8.73
N PHE A 114 13.98 8.56 -9.32
CA PHE A 114 14.93 7.49 -9.61
C PHE A 114 16.03 7.95 -10.55
N ALA A 115 15.69 8.60 -11.67
CA ALA A 115 16.67 9.11 -12.63
C ALA A 115 17.61 10.14 -11.98
N ARG A 116 17.12 11.01 -11.10
CA ARG A 116 17.91 12.00 -10.37
C ARG A 116 18.90 11.35 -9.42
N GLU A 117 18.48 10.36 -8.64
CA GLU A 117 19.34 9.65 -7.68
C GLU A 117 20.37 8.76 -8.40
N GLU A 118 20.01 8.14 -9.55
CA GLU A 118 20.97 7.44 -10.43
C GLU A 118 22.03 8.41 -10.98
N ALA A 119 21.63 9.56 -11.50
CA ALA A 119 22.57 10.57 -12.02
C ALA A 119 23.48 11.14 -10.94
N ALA A 120 23.02 11.20 -9.68
CA ALA A 120 23.82 11.57 -8.53
C ALA A 120 24.76 10.45 -8.03
N GLY A 121 24.69 9.25 -8.61
CA GLY A 121 25.50 8.09 -8.22
C GLY A 121 25.16 7.55 -6.83
N LEU A 122 23.95 7.79 -6.33
CA LEU A 122 23.50 7.31 -5.03
C LEU A 122 23.25 5.79 -5.07
N PRO A 123 23.98 4.96 -4.28
CA PRO A 123 23.79 3.52 -4.30
C PRO A 123 22.36 3.09 -3.96
N LEU A 124 21.83 2.03 -4.59
CA LEU A 124 20.50 1.50 -4.33
C LEU A 124 20.26 1.13 -2.86
N GLU A 125 21.30 0.61 -2.21
CA GLU A 125 21.26 0.19 -0.80
C GLU A 125 21.53 1.33 0.19
N SER A 126 21.75 2.55 -0.29
CA SER A 126 21.99 3.71 0.57
C SER A 126 20.79 3.97 1.50
N PRO A 127 21.03 4.18 2.81
CA PRO A 127 19.94 4.43 3.76
C PRO A 127 19.21 5.77 3.53
N VAL A 128 19.82 6.68 2.75
CA VAL A 128 19.26 7.98 2.38
C VAL A 128 18.60 7.98 0.99
N ARG A 129 18.59 6.82 0.29
CA ARG A 129 17.95 6.70 -1.01
C ARG A 129 16.43 6.59 -0.85
N ASN A 130 15.69 7.46 -1.55
CA ASN A 130 14.23 7.50 -1.55
C ASN A 130 13.64 6.62 -2.67
N TYR A 131 14.29 6.59 -3.85
CA TYR A 131 13.78 5.92 -5.04
C TYR A 131 14.63 4.70 -5.42
N ARG A 132 14.13 3.52 -5.10
CA ARG A 132 14.80 2.25 -5.39
C ARG A 132 14.47 1.70 -6.77
N ASP A 133 13.37 2.18 -7.36
CA ASP A 133 12.90 1.86 -8.70
C ASP A 133 12.12 3.04 -9.29
N ALA A 134 11.84 2.98 -10.60
CA ALA A 134 11.13 4.03 -11.32
C ALA A 134 9.59 3.85 -11.30
N SER A 135 9.05 3.04 -10.39
CA SER A 135 7.63 2.70 -10.35
C SER A 135 6.89 3.43 -9.24
N HIS A 136 5.64 3.81 -9.50
CA HIS A 136 4.71 4.22 -8.45
C HIS A 136 4.33 3.02 -7.57
N LYS A 137 3.76 3.32 -6.39
CA LYS A 137 3.42 2.29 -5.41
C LYS A 137 2.01 2.52 -4.83
N PRO A 138 0.94 2.39 -5.64
CA PRO A 138 -0.41 2.34 -5.09
C PRO A 138 -0.59 1.07 -4.27
N GLU A 139 -1.36 1.18 -3.18
CA GLU A 139 -1.63 0.11 -2.24
C GLU A 139 -3.12 0.00 -1.98
N LEU A 140 -3.60 -1.22 -1.78
CA LEU A 140 -4.93 -1.52 -1.29
C LEU A 140 -4.81 -2.50 -0.13
N VAL A 141 -5.25 -2.08 1.04
CA VAL A 141 -5.33 -2.93 2.23
C VAL A 141 -6.77 -3.36 2.47
N VAL A 142 -6.97 -4.63 2.85
CA VAL A 142 -8.28 -5.21 3.21
C VAL A 142 -8.16 -5.87 4.58
N ALA A 143 -8.92 -5.40 5.53
CA ALA A 143 -8.90 -5.87 6.91
C ALA A 143 -9.31 -7.35 7.05
N LEU A 144 -8.56 -8.12 7.79
CA LEU A 144 -8.89 -9.48 8.22
C LEU A 144 -9.36 -9.54 9.67
N THR A 145 -8.90 -8.59 10.47
CA THR A 145 -9.38 -8.30 11.83
C THR A 145 -9.81 -6.83 11.88
N ARG A 146 -10.27 -6.33 13.02
CA ARG A 146 -10.32 -4.87 13.21
C ARG A 146 -8.93 -4.33 12.91
N PHE A 147 -8.85 -3.33 12.02
CA PHE A 147 -7.60 -2.79 11.52
C PHE A 147 -7.61 -1.27 11.66
N GLU A 148 -6.58 -0.73 12.28
CA GLU A 148 -6.47 0.69 12.59
C GLU A 148 -5.35 1.33 11.79
N ALA A 149 -5.62 2.51 11.22
CA ALA A 149 -4.69 3.22 10.35
C ALA A 149 -4.85 4.73 10.47
N LEU A 150 -3.82 5.44 10.06
CA LEU A 150 -3.86 6.86 9.69
C LEU A 150 -3.77 6.96 8.17
N ALA A 151 -4.61 7.78 7.52
CA ALA A 151 -4.51 7.97 6.08
C ALA A 151 -5.09 9.30 5.61
N GLY A 152 -4.28 10.06 4.85
CA GLY A 152 -4.64 11.34 4.27
C GLY A 152 -4.87 12.45 5.29
N PHE A 153 -4.71 13.67 4.83
CA PHE A 153 -4.92 14.84 5.69
C PHE A 153 -6.40 15.00 6.05
N ARG A 154 -6.65 15.19 7.34
CA ARG A 154 -7.99 15.46 7.88
C ARG A 154 -8.46 16.85 7.45
N ASP A 155 -9.78 17.06 7.45
CA ASP A 155 -10.39 18.37 7.32
C ASP A 155 -9.72 19.37 8.29
N PRO A 156 -9.20 20.51 7.80
CA PRO A 156 -8.47 21.46 8.63
C PRO A 156 -9.34 22.08 9.72
N HIS A 157 -10.65 22.25 9.52
CA HIS A 157 -11.55 22.76 10.56
C HIS A 157 -11.67 21.72 11.69
N ARG A 158 -11.80 20.44 11.38
CA ARG A 158 -11.82 19.36 12.38
C ARG A 158 -10.49 19.23 13.10
N THR A 159 -9.39 19.53 12.43
CA THR A 159 -8.05 19.55 13.02
C THR A 159 -7.91 20.73 14.00
N VAL A 160 -8.39 21.91 13.63
CA VAL A 160 -8.46 23.08 14.52
C VAL A 160 -9.31 22.77 15.78
N GLU A 161 -10.48 22.17 15.60
CA GLU A 161 -11.35 21.76 16.73
C GLU A 161 -10.63 20.79 17.69
N LEU A 162 -9.93 19.79 17.15
CA LEU A 162 -9.18 18.84 17.97
C LEU A 162 -8.05 19.53 18.74
N LEU A 163 -7.25 20.35 18.06
CA LEU A 163 -6.11 21.04 18.70
C LEU A 163 -6.58 22.02 19.78
N ALA A 164 -7.67 22.75 19.53
CA ALA A 164 -8.27 23.65 20.52
C ALA A 164 -8.86 22.89 21.72
N ALA A 165 -9.44 21.70 21.49
CA ALA A 165 -10.02 20.89 22.56
C ALA A 165 -8.98 20.31 23.55
N LEU A 166 -7.69 20.30 23.18
CA LEU A 166 -6.62 19.89 24.08
C LEU A 166 -6.28 20.96 25.14
N GLU A 167 -6.73 22.20 24.96
CA GLU A 167 -6.52 23.34 25.88
C GLU A 167 -5.05 23.56 26.24
N VAL A 168 -4.15 23.40 25.26
CA VAL A 168 -2.69 23.56 25.40
C VAL A 168 -2.29 24.93 24.84
N PRO A 169 -1.92 25.93 25.68
CA PRO A 169 -1.59 27.28 25.19
C PRO A 169 -0.43 27.32 24.19
N GLU A 170 0.52 26.40 24.29
CA GLU A 170 1.64 26.28 23.36
C GLU A 170 1.19 25.88 21.93
N LEU A 171 -0.05 25.38 21.77
CA LEU A 171 -0.66 25.08 20.46
C LEU A 171 -1.33 26.30 19.81
N ASP A 172 -1.64 27.36 20.56
CA ASP A 172 -2.40 28.53 20.06
C ASP A 172 -1.83 29.13 18.76
N PRO A 173 -0.50 29.29 18.59
CA PRO A 173 0.06 29.80 17.33
C PRO A 173 -0.24 28.88 16.14
N TYR A 174 -0.21 27.56 16.33
CA TYR A 174 -0.47 26.57 15.29
C TYR A 174 -1.97 26.46 14.96
N VAL A 175 -2.81 26.54 15.99
CA VAL A 175 -4.28 26.64 15.83
C VAL A 175 -4.63 27.90 15.06
N GLY A 176 -4.04 29.05 15.44
CA GLY A 176 -4.26 30.33 14.74
C GLY A 176 -3.81 30.31 13.29
N LEU A 177 -2.67 29.66 12.99
CA LEU A 177 -2.17 29.50 11.62
C LEU A 177 -3.17 28.70 10.77
N LEU A 178 -3.59 27.53 11.25
CA LEU A 178 -4.48 26.65 10.47
C LEU A 178 -5.91 27.23 10.41
N ALA A 179 -6.39 27.90 11.45
CA ALA A 179 -7.69 28.57 11.46
C ALA A 179 -7.71 29.78 10.50
N GLY A 180 -6.57 30.48 10.34
CA GLY A 180 -6.41 31.58 9.41
C GLY A 180 -6.36 31.15 7.94
N GLN A 181 -5.92 29.92 7.68
CA GLN A 181 -5.86 29.34 6.34
C GLN A 181 -6.27 27.85 6.39
N PRO A 182 -7.59 27.54 6.51
CA PRO A 182 -8.08 26.19 6.67
C PRO A 182 -8.22 25.45 5.34
N ASP A 183 -7.11 25.25 4.65
CA ASP A 183 -7.01 24.61 3.34
C ASP A 183 -5.72 23.76 3.22
N SER A 184 -5.43 23.29 2.01
CA SER A 184 -4.24 22.51 1.71
C SER A 184 -2.93 23.25 1.99
N ASP A 185 -2.91 24.57 1.80
CA ASP A 185 -1.71 25.37 2.03
C ASP A 185 -1.45 25.55 3.53
N GLY A 186 -2.50 25.79 4.32
CA GLY A 186 -2.40 25.81 5.78
C GLY A 186 -1.98 24.48 6.37
N LEU A 187 -2.52 23.36 5.88
CA LEU A 187 -2.06 22.02 6.26
C LEU A 187 -0.59 21.79 5.91
N ARG A 188 -0.19 22.20 4.70
CA ARG A 188 1.21 22.13 4.26
C ARG A 188 2.13 22.95 5.15
N ALA A 189 1.73 24.19 5.48
CA ALA A 189 2.51 25.07 6.34
C ALA A 189 2.67 24.46 7.74
N LEU A 190 1.58 24.01 8.35
CA LEU A 190 1.60 23.43 9.69
C LEU A 190 2.41 22.13 9.75
N PHE A 191 2.19 21.21 8.80
CA PHE A 191 2.98 19.99 8.67
C PHE A 191 4.47 20.29 8.53
N THR A 192 4.83 21.24 7.64
CA THR A 192 6.22 21.62 7.41
C THR A 192 6.87 22.18 8.69
N ILE A 193 6.16 23.05 9.41
CA ILE A 193 6.65 23.58 10.69
C ILE A 193 6.91 22.43 11.66
N TRP A 194 5.95 21.53 11.86
CA TRP A 194 6.07 20.48 12.86
C TRP A 194 7.17 19.48 12.54
N ILE A 195 7.27 19.03 11.28
CA ILE A 195 8.28 18.03 10.90
C ILE A 195 9.72 18.60 10.89
N THR A 196 9.87 19.92 10.87
CA THR A 196 11.16 20.63 10.90
C THR A 196 11.44 21.33 12.23
N LEU A 197 10.61 21.11 13.25
CA LEU A 197 10.84 21.71 14.56
C LEU A 197 12.24 21.37 15.09
N PRO A 198 13.00 22.37 15.59
CA PRO A 198 14.21 22.09 16.34
C PRO A 198 13.93 21.16 17.51
N GLN A 199 14.81 20.20 17.77
CA GLN A 199 14.59 19.18 18.82
C GLN A 199 14.34 19.82 20.20
N SER A 200 14.98 20.98 20.51
CA SER A 200 14.75 21.71 21.76
C SER A 200 13.32 22.24 21.89
N VAL A 201 12.71 22.68 20.78
CA VAL A 201 11.31 23.14 20.74
C VAL A 201 10.37 21.96 20.84
N LEU A 202 10.61 20.89 20.07
CA LEU A 202 9.81 19.68 20.12
C LEU A 202 9.82 19.05 21.51
N SER A 203 10.97 18.98 22.17
CA SER A 203 11.11 18.44 23.54
C SER A 203 10.38 19.25 24.60
N ALA A 204 10.09 20.54 24.35
CA ALA A 204 9.26 21.36 25.22
C ALA A 204 7.77 21.25 24.89
N LEU A 205 7.41 21.21 23.59
CA LEU A 205 6.03 21.20 23.12
C LEU A 205 5.34 19.85 23.33
N LEU A 206 6.00 18.75 22.89
CA LEU A 206 5.36 17.44 22.86
C LEU A 206 4.85 16.97 24.22
N PRO A 207 5.58 17.11 25.35
CA PRO A 207 5.04 16.76 26.66
C PRO A 207 3.78 17.55 27.03
N ARG A 208 3.69 18.84 26.65
CA ARG A 208 2.49 19.66 26.91
C ARG A 208 1.29 19.16 26.12
N VAL A 209 1.50 18.77 24.86
CA VAL A 209 0.46 18.15 24.04
C VAL A 209 -0.01 16.84 24.64
N LEU A 210 0.91 15.99 25.14
CA LEU A 210 0.57 14.73 25.79
C LEU A 210 -0.21 14.95 27.11
N ASP A 211 0.21 15.93 27.92
CA ASP A 211 -0.53 16.32 29.14
C ASP A 211 -1.97 16.79 28.80
N GLY A 212 -2.12 17.59 27.73
CA GLY A 212 -3.42 17.99 27.20
C GLY A 212 -4.26 16.80 26.74
N CYS A 213 -3.66 15.83 26.07
CA CYS A 213 -4.31 14.59 25.66
C CYS A 213 -4.83 13.79 26.89
N VAL A 214 -4.02 13.64 27.92
CA VAL A 214 -4.41 12.96 29.18
C VAL A 214 -5.56 13.71 29.86
N THR A 215 -5.46 15.03 29.96
CA THR A 215 -6.49 15.90 30.56
C THR A 215 -7.79 15.78 29.77
N TYR A 216 -7.74 15.85 28.43
CA TYR A 216 -8.91 15.70 27.57
C TYR A 216 -9.64 14.37 27.83
N LEU A 217 -8.91 13.25 27.87
CA LEU A 217 -9.52 11.94 28.15
C LEU A 217 -10.10 11.85 29.58
N ALA A 218 -9.43 12.45 30.57
CA ALA A 218 -9.90 12.43 31.95
C ALA A 218 -11.20 13.24 32.16
N THR A 219 -11.31 14.39 31.48
CA THR A 219 -12.49 15.28 31.60
C THR A 219 -13.69 14.79 30.79
N HIS A 220 -13.47 13.99 29.74
CA HIS A 220 -14.54 13.46 28.87
C HIS A 220 -14.88 11.98 29.12
N ASN A 221 -14.47 11.42 30.24
CA ASN A 221 -14.84 10.05 30.68
C ASN A 221 -16.28 9.89 31.18
N GLY A 222 -17.13 10.93 31.10
CA GLY A 222 -18.54 10.86 31.47
C GLY A 222 -19.42 10.29 30.35
N ASP A 223 -20.76 10.29 30.57
CA ASP A 223 -21.79 9.66 29.72
C ASP A 223 -21.90 10.20 28.27
N GLY A 224 -20.99 11.04 27.82
CA GLY A 224 -20.90 11.59 26.46
C GLY A 224 -19.75 10.97 25.65
N VAL A 225 -19.97 10.72 24.36
CA VAL A 225 -18.91 10.32 23.44
C VAL A 225 -17.96 11.51 23.24
N ALA A 226 -16.71 11.42 23.72
CA ALA A 226 -15.69 12.41 23.47
C ALA A 226 -15.36 12.43 21.96
N PRO A 227 -15.56 13.54 21.25
CA PRO A 227 -15.51 13.54 19.77
C PRO A 227 -14.15 13.19 19.17
N PHE A 228 -13.06 13.30 19.96
CA PHE A 228 -11.68 13.03 19.51
C PHE A 228 -10.96 11.98 20.38
N ALA A 229 -11.70 11.17 21.13
CA ALA A 229 -11.09 10.23 22.08
C ALA A 229 -10.14 9.23 21.41
N GLU A 230 -10.50 8.74 20.23
CA GLU A 230 -9.69 7.75 19.51
C GLU A 230 -8.41 8.39 18.92
N GLU A 231 -8.51 9.62 18.39
CA GLU A 231 -7.37 10.39 17.91
C GLU A 231 -6.40 10.69 19.04
N VAL A 232 -6.91 11.13 20.17
CA VAL A 232 -6.12 11.47 21.37
C VAL A 232 -5.43 10.23 21.94
N ARG A 233 -6.11 9.08 22.03
CA ARG A 233 -5.49 7.80 22.42
C ARG A 233 -4.38 7.41 21.46
N THR A 234 -4.59 7.62 20.16
CA THR A 234 -3.58 7.32 19.14
C THR A 234 -2.33 8.18 19.32
N VAL A 235 -2.47 9.48 19.61
CA VAL A 235 -1.34 10.37 19.91
C VAL A 235 -0.53 9.86 21.10
N LEU A 236 -1.19 9.48 22.19
CA LEU A 236 -0.52 8.92 23.37
C LEU A 236 0.21 7.62 23.04
N GLN A 237 -0.45 6.70 22.34
CA GLN A 237 0.14 5.44 21.89
C GLN A 237 1.39 5.68 21.01
N LEU A 238 1.31 6.57 20.03
CA LEU A 238 2.43 6.88 19.15
C LEU A 238 3.61 7.48 19.93
N ALA A 239 3.36 8.30 20.94
CA ALA A 239 4.40 8.87 21.78
C ALA A 239 5.11 7.82 22.66
N GLU A 240 4.43 6.74 23.04
CA GLU A 240 5.04 5.61 23.76
C GLU A 240 6.01 4.83 22.86
N PHE A 241 5.63 4.56 21.60
CA PHE A 241 6.48 3.82 20.65
C PHE A 241 7.57 4.68 20.03
N TYR A 242 7.33 5.97 19.86
CA TYR A 242 8.22 6.93 19.18
C TYR A 242 8.49 8.18 20.04
N PRO A 243 9.12 8.03 21.22
CA PRO A 243 9.33 9.14 22.15
C PRO A 243 10.18 10.25 21.52
N GLY A 244 9.64 11.47 21.53
CA GLY A 244 10.34 12.65 20.99
C GLY A 244 10.39 12.75 19.47
N ASP A 245 9.60 11.96 18.73
CA ASP A 245 9.50 12.02 17.28
C ASP A 245 8.43 13.05 16.83
N ALA A 246 8.80 13.95 15.92
CA ALA A 246 7.90 14.97 15.37
C ALA A 246 6.70 14.35 14.60
N GLY A 247 6.84 13.12 14.14
CA GLY A 247 5.75 12.36 13.51
C GLY A 247 4.53 12.17 14.41
N VAL A 248 4.71 12.25 15.75
CA VAL A 248 3.58 12.22 16.69
C VAL A 248 2.67 13.44 16.50
N LEU A 249 3.25 14.63 16.29
CA LEU A 249 2.49 15.84 15.96
C LEU A 249 1.91 15.75 14.53
N ALA A 250 2.70 15.28 13.57
CA ALA A 250 2.26 15.11 12.19
C ALA A 250 1.05 14.17 12.09
N ALA A 251 0.98 13.12 12.91
CA ALA A 251 -0.12 12.17 12.95
C ALA A 251 -1.46 12.81 13.35
N VAL A 252 -1.43 13.91 14.14
CA VAL A 252 -2.64 14.67 14.50
C VAL A 252 -3.35 15.28 13.30
N LEU A 253 -2.63 15.54 12.21
CA LEU A 253 -3.18 16.12 10.97
C LEU A 253 -3.89 15.10 10.08
N LEU A 254 -3.79 13.80 10.39
CA LEU A 254 -4.31 12.72 9.54
C LEU A 254 -5.66 12.22 10.01
N ASN A 255 -6.44 11.65 9.09
CA ASN A 255 -7.64 10.91 9.44
C ASN A 255 -7.25 9.63 10.17
N ARG A 256 -7.86 9.38 11.32
CA ARG A 256 -7.83 8.09 11.99
C ARG A 256 -8.96 7.20 11.44
N ILE A 257 -8.59 6.03 10.94
CA ILE A 257 -9.49 5.10 10.26
C ILE A 257 -9.49 3.78 11.01
N THR A 258 -10.69 3.23 11.19
CA THR A 258 -10.88 1.85 11.65
C THR A 258 -11.62 1.08 10.58
N LEU A 259 -11.03 -0.04 10.15
CA LEU A 259 -11.65 -0.97 9.23
C LEU A 259 -12.15 -2.21 9.97
N GLU A 260 -13.39 -2.59 9.70
CA GLU A 260 -13.92 -3.88 10.11
C GLU A 260 -13.52 -4.99 9.12
N PRO A 261 -13.50 -6.27 9.54
CA PRO A 261 -13.11 -7.37 8.69
C PRO A 261 -13.87 -7.41 7.36
N GLY A 262 -13.14 -7.30 6.25
CA GLY A 262 -13.65 -7.26 4.88
C GLY A 262 -13.72 -5.87 4.28
N GLN A 263 -13.67 -4.82 5.07
CA GLN A 263 -13.54 -3.44 4.57
C GLN A 263 -12.13 -3.19 4.04
N GLY A 264 -12.01 -2.27 3.10
CA GLY A 264 -10.75 -1.93 2.45
C GLY A 264 -10.45 -0.45 2.43
N LEU A 265 -9.16 -0.13 2.28
CA LEU A 265 -8.62 1.22 2.17
C LEU A 265 -7.67 1.27 0.98
N PHE A 266 -7.91 2.18 0.04
CA PHE A 266 -7.01 2.44 -1.09
C PHE A 266 -6.13 3.65 -0.79
N LEU A 267 -4.82 3.46 -0.93
CA LEU A 267 -3.79 4.46 -0.71
C LEU A 267 -3.21 4.89 -2.06
N ALA A 268 -3.61 6.08 -2.49
CA ALA A 268 -3.12 6.70 -3.72
C ALA A 268 -1.72 7.32 -3.51
N ALA A 269 -1.06 7.65 -4.62
CA ALA A 269 0.19 8.43 -4.57
C ALA A 269 0.00 9.74 -3.81
N GLY A 270 1.00 10.14 -3.04
CA GLY A 270 1.00 11.35 -2.21
C GLY A 270 0.20 11.26 -0.91
N ASN A 271 -0.53 10.17 -0.68
CA ASN A 271 -1.29 9.98 0.56
C ASN A 271 -0.33 9.61 1.71
N LEU A 272 -0.24 10.48 2.73
CA LEU A 272 0.51 10.17 3.96
C LEU A 272 -0.31 9.21 4.81
N HIS A 273 0.28 8.09 5.21
CA HIS A 273 -0.41 7.05 5.96
C HIS A 273 0.49 6.29 6.93
N ALA A 274 -0.11 5.60 7.87
CA ALA A 274 0.54 4.61 8.75
C ALA A 274 -0.47 3.55 9.17
N TYR A 275 -0.05 2.30 9.27
CA TYR A 275 -0.82 1.24 9.92
C TYR A 275 -0.49 1.23 11.41
N LEU A 276 -1.53 1.15 12.24
CA LEU A 276 -1.39 1.25 13.69
C LEU A 276 -1.47 -0.12 14.37
N HIS A 277 -2.48 -0.90 14.03
CA HIS A 277 -2.72 -2.21 14.63
C HIS A 277 -3.66 -3.07 13.78
N GLY A 278 -3.49 -4.39 13.82
CA GLY A 278 -4.40 -5.35 13.24
C GLY A 278 -3.78 -6.17 12.11
N MET A 279 -4.58 -7.07 11.53
CA MET A 279 -4.17 -7.95 10.44
C MET A 279 -4.96 -7.66 9.18
N ALA A 280 -4.26 -7.58 8.04
CA ALA A 280 -4.84 -7.29 6.74
C ALA A 280 -4.19 -8.08 5.60
N VAL A 281 -4.88 -8.13 4.46
CA VAL A 281 -4.29 -8.45 3.16
C VAL A 281 -3.96 -7.12 2.48
N GLU A 282 -2.73 -6.96 2.04
CA GLU A 282 -2.30 -5.82 1.24
C GLU A 282 -1.94 -6.29 -0.17
N ILE A 283 -2.44 -5.59 -1.19
CA ILE A 283 -1.96 -5.71 -2.56
C ILE A 283 -1.41 -4.37 -3.00
N MET A 284 -0.19 -4.38 -3.50
CA MET A 284 0.52 -3.18 -3.92
C MET A 284 1.24 -3.39 -5.25
N ALA A 285 1.60 -2.32 -5.93
CA ALA A 285 2.55 -2.43 -7.03
C ALA A 285 3.91 -2.94 -6.50
N ASN A 286 4.64 -3.69 -7.35
CA ASN A 286 5.94 -4.26 -6.99
C ASN A 286 7.02 -3.17 -7.03
N SER A 287 7.05 -2.32 -6.00
CA SER A 287 7.96 -1.17 -5.83
C SER A 287 8.37 -1.02 -4.37
N ASP A 288 9.62 -0.60 -4.13
CA ASP A 288 10.20 -0.32 -2.81
C ASP A 288 10.25 1.17 -2.47
N ASN A 289 9.67 2.03 -3.30
CA ASN A 289 9.70 3.47 -3.11
C ASN A 289 8.88 3.91 -1.88
N VAL A 290 9.56 4.47 -0.89
CA VAL A 290 8.97 4.93 0.37
C VAL A 290 9.63 6.23 0.82
N LEU A 291 8.83 7.29 0.96
CA LEU A 291 9.22 8.50 1.66
C LEU A 291 8.64 8.47 3.07
N ARG A 292 9.49 8.67 4.07
CA ARG A 292 9.09 8.62 5.49
C ARG A 292 8.71 10.00 5.98
N GLY A 293 7.64 10.06 6.77
CA GLY A 293 7.10 11.30 7.35
C GLY A 293 7.25 11.41 8.87
N GLY A 294 8.06 10.54 9.49
CA GLY A 294 8.23 10.44 10.95
C GLY A 294 7.81 9.09 11.50
N LEU A 295 7.74 8.96 12.82
CA LEU A 295 7.51 7.71 13.56
C LEU A 295 8.57 6.66 13.16
N THR A 296 9.84 7.07 13.13
CA THR A 296 10.91 6.21 12.65
C THR A 296 12.30 6.73 13.04
N PRO A 297 13.24 5.84 13.42
CA PRO A 297 14.64 6.23 13.58
C PRO A 297 15.39 6.35 12.24
N LYS A 298 14.75 6.01 11.11
CA LYS A 298 15.36 6.06 9.77
C LYS A 298 15.38 7.49 9.25
N HIS A 299 16.24 7.74 8.23
CA HIS A 299 16.31 9.02 7.54
C HIS A 299 14.94 9.49 7.01
N VAL A 300 14.63 10.77 7.23
CA VAL A 300 13.47 11.48 6.69
C VAL A 300 13.99 12.60 5.79
N ASP A 301 13.75 12.47 4.49
CA ASP A 301 14.05 13.50 3.50
C ASP A 301 12.87 14.48 3.42
N VAL A 302 12.89 15.50 4.27
CA VAL A 302 11.77 16.45 4.37
C VAL A 302 11.52 17.20 3.05
N PRO A 303 12.53 17.75 2.34
CA PRO A 303 12.31 18.40 1.05
C PRO A 303 11.62 17.49 0.02
N GLU A 304 12.06 16.24 -0.09
CA GLU A 304 11.47 15.30 -1.04
C GLU A 304 10.08 14.82 -0.60
N LEU A 305 9.88 14.61 0.69
CA LEU A 305 8.57 14.30 1.26
C LEU A 305 7.54 15.40 0.92
N LEU A 306 7.88 16.66 1.14
CA LEU A 306 7.01 17.82 0.84
C LEU A 306 6.70 17.97 -0.66
N ARG A 307 7.57 17.46 -1.53
CA ARG A 307 7.38 17.42 -2.99
C ARG A 307 6.38 16.33 -3.40
N VAL A 308 6.36 15.22 -2.68
CA VAL A 308 5.52 14.05 -3.00
C VAL A 308 4.14 14.14 -2.39
N LEU A 309 4.00 14.73 -1.19
CA LEU A 309 2.73 14.76 -0.45
C LEU A 309 1.65 15.56 -1.16
N ASP A 310 0.44 15.00 -1.15
CA ASP A 310 -0.80 15.68 -1.48
C ASP A 310 -1.45 16.20 -0.19
N PHE A 311 -1.43 17.50 0.01
CA PHE A 311 -1.97 18.17 1.19
C PHE A 311 -3.46 18.46 1.14
N ARG A 312 -4.15 18.07 0.05
CA ARG A 312 -5.60 18.24 -0.02
C ARG A 312 -6.29 17.42 1.07
N PRO A 313 -7.17 18.05 1.85
CA PRO A 313 -7.98 17.29 2.81
C PRO A 313 -8.78 16.23 2.05
N VAL A 314 -8.83 15.04 2.59
CA VAL A 314 -9.56 13.94 1.95
C VAL A 314 -10.41 13.23 2.98
N ASP A 315 -11.69 13.04 2.63
CA ASP A 315 -12.53 12.06 3.30
C ASP A 315 -12.25 10.70 2.66
N VAL A 316 -11.39 9.92 3.32
CA VAL A 316 -10.88 8.67 2.74
C VAL A 316 -12.01 7.64 2.68
N PRO A 317 -12.43 7.20 1.49
CA PRO A 317 -13.55 6.28 1.37
C PRO A 317 -13.16 4.89 1.89
N ILE A 318 -13.95 4.37 2.83
CA ILE A 318 -13.89 2.97 3.23
C ILE A 318 -14.60 2.15 2.17
N LEU A 319 -13.88 1.19 1.60
CA LEU A 319 -14.39 0.29 0.57
C LEU A 319 -15.14 -0.88 1.22
N GLU A 320 -16.44 -0.99 0.92
CA GLU A 320 -17.25 -2.10 1.39
C GLU A 320 -17.14 -3.31 0.45
N PRO A 321 -17.12 -4.55 0.98
CA PRO A 321 -17.07 -5.73 0.13
C PRO A 321 -18.41 -5.94 -0.56
N GLU A 322 -18.41 -6.01 -1.89
CA GLU A 322 -19.61 -6.41 -2.64
C GLU A 322 -19.85 -7.93 -2.55
N PRO A 323 -21.13 -8.37 -2.45
CA PRO A 323 -21.45 -9.78 -2.48
C PRO A 323 -21.10 -10.41 -3.84
N ALA A 324 -20.06 -11.21 -3.91
CA ALA A 324 -19.64 -11.91 -5.13
C ALA A 324 -20.27 -13.32 -5.25
N GLY A 325 -21.57 -13.44 -5.09
CA GLY A 325 -22.29 -14.71 -5.14
C GLY A 325 -22.08 -15.62 -3.90
N PRO A 326 -22.55 -16.86 -3.86
CA PRO A 326 -22.47 -17.71 -2.68
C PRO A 326 -21.02 -17.93 -2.22
N GLY A 327 -20.64 -17.28 -1.14
CA GLY A 327 -19.37 -17.47 -0.44
C GLY A 327 -18.22 -16.50 -0.74
N GLY A 328 -18.46 -15.36 -1.34
CA GLY A 328 -17.42 -14.35 -1.55
C GLY A 328 -17.97 -12.92 -1.63
N GLY A 329 -17.21 -11.95 -1.09
CA GLY A 329 -17.39 -10.52 -1.35
C GLY A 329 -16.33 -10.02 -2.33
N ALA A 330 -16.65 -9.00 -3.15
CA ALA A 330 -15.71 -8.26 -3.97
C ALA A 330 -15.79 -6.78 -3.58
N LEU A 331 -14.69 -6.03 -3.73
CA LEU A 331 -14.68 -4.59 -3.49
C LEU A 331 -15.28 -3.83 -4.70
N PRO A 332 -15.94 -2.68 -4.48
CA PRO A 332 -16.58 -1.90 -5.53
C PRO A 332 -15.57 -1.28 -6.50
N ASP A 333 -16.07 -0.92 -7.69
CA ASP A 333 -15.29 -0.32 -8.80
C ASP A 333 -14.81 1.12 -8.60
N SER A 334 -15.11 1.71 -7.46
CA SER A 334 -14.85 3.14 -7.22
C SER A 334 -13.37 3.51 -7.05
N CYS A 335 -12.47 2.51 -7.04
CA CYS A 335 -11.03 2.78 -7.04
C CYS A 335 -10.53 3.02 -8.47
N PRO A 336 -9.89 4.17 -8.79
CA PRO A 336 -9.23 4.37 -10.06
C PRO A 336 -8.20 3.26 -10.32
N GLY A 337 -8.44 2.43 -11.34
CA GLY A 337 -7.58 1.30 -11.70
C GLY A 337 -8.09 -0.09 -11.33
N VAL A 338 -9.21 -0.21 -10.61
CA VAL A 338 -9.85 -1.50 -10.28
C VAL A 338 -11.19 -1.61 -11.02
N ARG A 339 -11.37 -2.61 -11.90
CA ARG A 339 -12.66 -2.86 -12.60
C ARG A 339 -13.26 -4.20 -12.20
N PRO A 340 -14.62 -4.32 -11.98
CA PRO A 340 -15.28 -5.59 -11.72
C PRO A 340 -15.41 -6.44 -12.98
N VAL A 341 -15.48 -7.75 -12.78
CA VAL A 341 -15.91 -8.71 -13.80
C VAL A 341 -17.22 -9.33 -13.37
N ALA A 342 -18.30 -9.01 -14.06
CA ALA A 342 -19.57 -9.69 -13.95
C ALA A 342 -19.46 -11.08 -14.59
N ASP A 343 -19.46 -12.16 -13.81
CA ASP A 343 -19.58 -13.53 -14.31
C ASP A 343 -21.08 -13.90 -14.41
N ARG A 344 -21.59 -13.87 -15.64
CA ARG A 344 -22.94 -14.35 -15.98
C ARG A 344 -22.83 -15.75 -16.60
N SER A 345 -22.54 -16.76 -15.79
CA SER A 345 -22.86 -18.15 -16.21
C SER A 345 -22.52 -19.14 -15.09
N ARG A 346 -23.55 -19.56 -14.32
CA ARG A 346 -23.68 -20.94 -13.81
C ARG A 346 -25.07 -21.18 -13.22
N PRO A 347 -25.65 -22.38 -13.43
CA PRO A 347 -26.99 -22.71 -12.96
C PRO A 347 -27.03 -22.97 -11.45
N ARG A 348 -28.20 -22.73 -10.88
CA ARG A 348 -28.53 -22.91 -9.46
C ARG A 348 -28.57 -24.39 -9.11
N LEU A 349 -27.85 -24.80 -8.10
CA LEU A 349 -28.11 -26.01 -7.32
C LEU A 349 -28.09 -25.70 -5.83
N GLY A 350 -29.05 -26.25 -5.12
CA GLY A 350 -29.54 -25.83 -3.84
C GLY A 350 -28.76 -26.18 -2.59
N CYS A 351 -29.18 -25.54 -1.54
CA CYS A 351 -29.13 -25.74 -0.08
C CYS A 351 -27.98 -26.53 0.56
N GLY A 352 -27.30 -25.85 1.47
CA GLY A 352 -26.45 -26.47 2.49
C GLY A 352 -25.81 -25.40 3.39
N ALA A 353 -26.31 -25.24 4.61
CA ALA A 353 -25.87 -24.27 5.60
C ALA A 353 -24.40 -24.43 6.00
N GLY A 354 -23.63 -23.37 5.93
CA GLY A 354 -22.25 -23.32 6.40
C GLY A 354 -21.57 -22.06 5.92
N ARG A 355 -21.90 -20.92 6.53
CA ARG A 355 -21.35 -19.60 6.14
C ARG A 355 -19.87 -19.53 6.53
N ARG A 356 -19.00 -19.56 5.54
CA ARG A 356 -17.57 -19.22 5.66
C ARG A 356 -17.29 -18.03 4.76
N ARG A 357 -16.82 -16.95 5.36
CA ARG A 357 -16.47 -15.72 4.65
C ARG A 357 -15.15 -15.93 3.88
N ALA A 358 -15.16 -15.67 2.59
CA ALA A 358 -13.97 -15.56 1.75
C ALA A 358 -13.97 -14.16 1.14
N ALA A 359 -12.92 -13.38 1.37
CA ALA A 359 -12.69 -12.11 0.71
C ALA A 359 -11.96 -12.34 -0.62
N ALA A 360 -12.40 -11.68 -1.69
CA ALA A 360 -11.72 -11.66 -2.98
C ALA A 360 -11.14 -10.27 -3.20
N VAL A 361 -9.84 -10.18 -3.37
CA VAL A 361 -9.12 -8.95 -3.69
C VAL A 361 -8.75 -8.98 -5.17
N ARG A 362 -8.99 -7.88 -5.89
CA ARG A 362 -8.66 -7.73 -7.32
C ARG A 362 -7.51 -6.74 -7.48
N SER A 363 -6.53 -7.07 -8.34
CA SER A 363 -5.49 -6.14 -8.74
C SER A 363 -6.00 -5.14 -9.78
N ALA A 364 -5.30 -4.02 -9.96
CA ALA A 364 -5.54 -3.04 -11.02
C ALA A 364 -5.42 -3.62 -12.45
N ASP A 365 -4.97 -4.87 -12.58
CA ASP A 365 -4.91 -5.60 -13.84
C ASP A 365 -6.17 -6.49 -13.97
N PRO A 366 -7.01 -6.32 -15.01
CA PRO A 366 -8.22 -7.12 -15.24
C PRO A 366 -7.94 -8.62 -15.48
N ALA A 367 -6.69 -9.02 -15.64
CA ALA A 367 -6.29 -10.41 -15.87
C ALA A 367 -6.06 -11.22 -14.58
N VAL A 368 -6.01 -10.58 -13.40
CA VAL A 368 -5.66 -11.25 -12.14
C VAL A 368 -6.83 -11.24 -11.16
N HIS A 369 -7.34 -12.43 -10.83
CA HIS A 369 -8.36 -12.62 -9.79
C HIS A 369 -7.76 -13.34 -8.59
N LEU A 370 -7.77 -12.70 -7.43
CA LEU A 370 -7.33 -13.28 -6.18
C LEU A 370 -8.52 -13.80 -5.36
N ARG A 371 -8.46 -15.05 -4.93
CA ARG A 371 -9.40 -15.63 -3.97
C ARG A 371 -8.66 -16.20 -2.79
N VAL A 372 -8.86 -15.62 -1.62
CA VAL A 372 -8.40 -16.18 -0.34
C VAL A 372 -9.51 -17.04 0.25
N ARG A 373 -9.27 -18.33 0.44
CA ARG A 373 -10.22 -19.24 1.13
C ARG A 373 -9.57 -19.83 2.38
N ARG A 374 -10.20 -19.63 3.52
CA ARG A 374 -9.88 -20.37 4.73
C ARG A 374 -10.50 -21.77 4.61
N ARG A 375 -9.69 -22.83 4.61
CA ARG A 375 -10.17 -24.21 4.64
C ARG A 375 -10.53 -24.52 6.09
N GLY A 376 -11.83 -24.62 6.40
CA GLY A 376 -12.27 -24.94 7.74
C GLY A 376 -11.98 -26.39 8.09
N MET A 377 -11.41 -26.59 9.23
CA MET A 377 -11.38 -27.88 9.88
C MET A 377 -12.80 -28.26 10.30
N ARG A 378 -13.31 -29.39 9.82
CA ARG A 378 -14.35 -30.14 10.52
C ARG A 378 -13.64 -30.84 11.68
N GLY A 379 -14.29 -30.90 12.84
CA GLY A 379 -13.78 -31.43 14.09
C GLY A 379 -12.78 -32.57 13.92
N ALA A 380 -11.55 -32.32 14.27
CA ALA A 380 -10.51 -33.32 14.33
C ALA A 380 -10.34 -33.73 15.80
N ASP A 381 -10.42 -35.00 16.01
CA ASP A 381 -10.06 -35.73 17.23
C ASP A 381 -8.63 -35.33 17.65
N PRO A 382 -8.35 -35.00 18.92
CA PRO A 382 -7.04 -34.51 19.36
C PRO A 382 -5.92 -35.56 19.35
N ALA A 383 -6.16 -36.79 18.87
CA ALA A 383 -5.20 -37.90 18.89
C ALA A 383 -4.53 -38.23 17.55
N ALA A 384 -4.81 -37.52 16.45
CA ALA A 384 -4.18 -37.77 15.15
C ALA A 384 -3.23 -36.63 14.78
N GLY A 385 -1.94 -36.94 14.58
CA GLY A 385 -0.86 -36.01 14.24
C GLY A 385 -1.23 -35.03 13.12
N GLY A 386 -1.20 -33.74 13.47
CA GLY A 386 -1.71 -32.63 12.65
C GLY A 386 -0.93 -32.43 11.37
N ARG A 387 -1.59 -32.58 10.23
CA ARG A 387 -1.10 -32.02 8.96
C ARG A 387 -1.42 -30.52 8.94
N ALA A 388 -0.39 -29.71 8.80
CA ALA A 388 -0.48 -28.27 8.70
C ALA A 388 -1.53 -27.83 7.66
N GLY A 389 -2.49 -27.02 8.08
CA GLY A 389 -3.51 -26.44 7.21
C GLY A 389 -2.90 -25.35 6.35
N GLY A 390 -2.64 -25.61 5.07
CA GLY A 390 -2.08 -24.62 4.14
C GLY A 390 -3.12 -23.60 3.67
N LEU A 391 -2.73 -22.34 3.61
CA LEU A 391 -3.46 -21.29 2.90
C LEU A 391 -3.31 -21.53 1.39
N ALA A 392 -4.42 -21.73 0.67
CA ALA A 392 -4.39 -21.91 -0.78
C ALA A 392 -4.80 -20.64 -1.48
N LEU A 393 -3.85 -20.00 -2.14
CA LEU A 393 -4.08 -18.87 -3.05
C LEU A 393 -4.32 -19.41 -4.47
N ARG A 394 -5.43 -19.00 -5.11
CA ARG A 394 -5.73 -19.36 -6.49
C ARG A 394 -5.69 -18.14 -7.36
N VAL A 395 -4.68 -18.02 -8.22
CA VAL A 395 -4.59 -17.04 -9.30
C VAL A 395 -5.13 -17.68 -10.58
N ARG A 396 -6.15 -17.07 -11.22
CA ARG A 396 -6.64 -17.50 -12.54
C ARG A 396 -6.41 -16.39 -13.53
N PRO A 397 -5.81 -16.65 -14.69
CA PRO A 397 -5.78 -15.70 -15.79
C PRO A 397 -7.21 -15.48 -16.31
N GLY A 398 -7.57 -14.22 -16.60
CA GLY A 398 -8.84 -13.86 -17.21
C GLY A 398 -8.97 -14.48 -18.61
N ARG A 399 -10.01 -15.27 -18.87
CA ARG A 399 -10.30 -15.74 -20.23
C ARG A 399 -10.88 -14.59 -21.04
N HIS A 400 -10.11 -14.06 -21.97
CA HIS A 400 -10.67 -13.24 -23.04
C HIS A 400 -11.53 -14.11 -23.95
N GLY A 401 -12.84 -13.94 -23.88
CA GLY A 401 -13.78 -14.49 -24.86
C GLY A 401 -13.59 -13.79 -26.21
N ALA A 402 -12.87 -14.44 -27.11
CA ALA A 402 -12.85 -14.05 -28.52
C ALA A 402 -14.25 -14.20 -29.10
N ARG A 403 -15.04 -13.13 -29.14
CA ARG A 403 -16.28 -13.06 -29.96
C ARG A 403 -15.85 -13.01 -31.41
N ARG A 404 -15.89 -14.17 -32.10
CA ARG A 404 -15.93 -14.21 -33.56
C ARG A 404 -17.23 -13.54 -34.00
N ARG A 405 -17.16 -12.29 -34.43
CA ARG A 405 -18.23 -11.69 -35.26
C ARG A 405 -18.13 -12.34 -36.64
N ARG A 406 -19.14 -13.14 -37.01
CA ARG A 406 -19.41 -13.49 -38.39
C ARG A 406 -19.86 -12.20 -39.08
N ALA A 407 -19.00 -11.62 -39.92
CA ALA A 407 -19.40 -10.62 -40.91
C ALA A 407 -19.75 -11.36 -42.19
N GLY A 408 -20.99 -11.31 -42.55
CA GLY A 408 -21.47 -11.71 -43.87
C GLY A 408 -21.04 -10.67 -44.92
N ALA A 409 -20.81 -11.17 -46.09
CA ALA A 409 -20.22 -10.54 -47.25
C ALA A 409 -20.98 -9.33 -47.82
N ALA A 410 -20.22 -8.36 -48.34
CA ALA A 410 -20.47 -7.72 -49.63
C ALA A 410 -19.19 -7.03 -50.09
N VAL A 411 -18.68 -7.49 -51.23
CA VAL A 411 -17.59 -6.89 -52.00
C VAL A 411 -18.16 -5.82 -52.91
N PRO A 412 -17.53 -4.67 -53.08
CA PRO A 412 -17.34 -4.10 -54.42
C PRO A 412 -15.87 -3.88 -54.76
N ARG A 413 -15.56 -4.08 -56.02
CA ARG A 413 -14.27 -3.96 -56.70
C ARG A 413 -13.94 -2.52 -57.11
N PRO A 414 -12.72 -2.25 -57.60
CA PRO A 414 -11.97 -1.03 -57.36
C PRO A 414 -12.00 -0.04 -58.53
N VAL A 415 -11.70 1.21 -58.22
CA VAL A 415 -11.28 2.21 -59.23
C VAL A 415 -9.86 2.67 -58.88
N GLY A 416 -8.99 2.66 -59.87
CA GLY A 416 -7.59 2.97 -59.76
C GLY A 416 -7.29 4.47 -59.64
N GLY A 417 -6.08 4.77 -59.20
CA GLY A 417 -5.51 6.10 -59.12
C GLY A 417 -4.07 6.04 -58.65
N ASP A 418 -3.15 6.27 -59.56
CA ASP A 418 -1.70 6.33 -59.39
C ASP A 418 -1.27 7.45 -58.44
N GLY A 419 -0.26 7.20 -57.59
CA GLY A 419 0.38 8.23 -56.78
C GLY A 419 1.60 7.76 -56.02
N HIS A 420 2.77 8.07 -56.57
CA HIS A 420 4.10 7.82 -56.05
C HIS A 420 4.34 8.25 -54.61
N PRO A 421 5.16 7.53 -53.81
CA PRO A 421 5.54 7.95 -52.46
C PRO A 421 6.70 8.96 -52.49
N ARG A 422 6.50 10.12 -51.88
CA ARG A 422 7.58 11.08 -51.60
C ARG A 422 8.32 10.65 -50.34
N ARG A 423 9.63 10.40 -50.48
CA ARG A 423 10.59 10.30 -49.36
C ARG A 423 10.75 11.68 -48.72
N LEU A 424 10.55 11.75 -47.41
CA LEU A 424 11.02 12.87 -46.59
C LEU A 424 12.35 12.49 -45.95
N THR A 425 13.41 13.15 -46.42
CA THR A 425 14.75 13.13 -45.81
C THR A 425 14.80 14.17 -44.71
N TRP A 426 15.20 13.75 -43.51
CA TRP A 426 15.46 14.63 -42.37
C TRP A 426 16.94 14.99 -42.35
N THR A 427 17.28 16.30 -42.46
CA THR A 427 18.63 16.83 -42.30
C THR A 427 18.71 17.53 -40.94
N GLY A 428 19.55 17.04 -40.03
CA GLY A 428 19.86 17.67 -38.75
C GLY A 428 20.87 18.82 -38.93
N PRO A 429 20.90 19.80 -38.03
CA PRO A 429 21.87 20.89 -38.07
C PRO A 429 23.21 20.49 -37.41
N ALA A 430 24.26 21.05 -38.00
CA ALA A 430 25.66 20.84 -37.70
C ALA A 430 26.09 21.39 -36.31
N ALA A 431 27.11 20.69 -35.78
CA ALA A 431 27.89 21.11 -34.62
C ALA A 431 28.66 22.42 -34.93
N THR A 432 28.61 23.37 -34.00
CA THR A 432 29.56 24.47 -33.94
C THR A 432 30.47 24.29 -32.71
N ASP A 433 31.74 24.12 -32.96
CA ASP A 433 32.86 24.26 -32.03
C ASP A 433 32.88 25.66 -31.42
N ALA A 434 33.01 25.70 -30.10
CA ALA A 434 33.51 26.88 -29.39
C ALA A 434 34.50 26.43 -28.31
N ARG A 435 35.77 26.61 -28.58
CA ARG A 435 36.85 26.60 -27.59
C ARG A 435 36.71 27.81 -26.69
N VAL A 436 36.90 27.63 -25.38
CA VAL A 436 37.32 28.69 -24.50
C VAL A 436 38.43 28.17 -23.59
N ASP A 437 39.48 28.92 -23.58
CA ASP A 437 40.77 28.72 -22.92
C ASP A 437 40.64 28.86 -21.37
N GLY A 438 41.61 28.24 -20.70
CA GLY A 438 41.74 28.07 -19.28
C GLY A 438 41.95 29.34 -18.45
N ILE A 439 41.75 29.20 -17.15
CA ILE A 439 42.53 29.84 -16.09
C ILE A 439 42.60 28.85 -14.93
N GLY A 440 43.83 28.57 -14.45
CA GLY A 440 44.17 27.71 -13.32
C GLY A 440 44.11 28.44 -11.96
N PRO A 441 44.61 27.81 -10.87
CA PRO A 441 43.96 27.77 -9.57
C PRO A 441 44.44 28.86 -8.59
N ALA A 442 43.58 29.13 -7.63
CA ALA A 442 43.95 29.54 -6.27
C ALA A 442 42.88 29.03 -5.27
#